data_9bef38081f7e2abf6f69a755aff7f21b
#
_entry.id   9bef38081f7e2abf6f69a755aff7f21b
#
_cell.length_a   1.000
_cell.length_b   1.000
_cell.length_c   1.000
_cell.angle_alpha   90.00
_cell.angle_beta   90.00
_cell.angle_gamma   90.00
#
_symmetry.space_group_name_H-M   'P 1'
#
loop_
_entity.id
_entity.type
_entity.pdbx_description
1 polymer ?
#
loop_
_entity_poly.entity_id
_entity_poly.type
_entity_poly.pdbx_seq_one_letter_code
_entity_poly.pdbx_strand_id
1 'polypeptide(L)'
;MSLSRCSRPLLACPPRLARLYSELASAATHSALPDPPPQRATSPANQLPYLVRRNTKGSIPVYTDIRNGGTRYLVLIRNVQGNADALADDLSRSLFPAGTSEAARMRVHTVRQRHVVLSGGRWKNDVVRWLVQKGF
;
A
#
# COMPACT_ATOMS: atom_id res chain seq x y z
N MET A 1 -59.19 -43.05 -7.17
CA MET A 1 -58.20 -42.34 -6.37
C MET A 1 -57.07 -43.29 -6.13
N SER A 2 -56.01 -43.20 -6.93
CA SER A 2 -55.02 -44.25 -6.99
C SER A 2 -53.63 -43.63 -6.69
N LEU A 3 -53.03 -44.04 -5.60
CA LEU A 3 -51.73 -43.60 -5.16
C LEU A 3 -50.64 -44.47 -5.82
N SER A 4 -49.89 -43.94 -6.79
CA SER A 4 -48.77 -44.60 -7.41
C SER A 4 -47.47 -44.26 -6.59
N ARG A 5 -46.97 -45.24 -5.89
CA ARG A 5 -45.66 -45.25 -5.25
C ARG A 5 -44.61 -45.51 -6.33
N CYS A 6 -43.71 -44.57 -6.53
CA CYS A 6 -42.55 -44.75 -7.38
C CYS A 6 -41.33 -45.16 -6.52
N SER A 7 -40.95 -46.42 -6.64
CA SER A 7 -39.80 -47.00 -5.97
C SER A 7 -38.52 -46.62 -6.73
N ARG A 8 -37.58 -46.05 -6.05
CA ARG A 8 -36.22 -45.75 -6.58
C ARG A 8 -35.31 -46.99 -6.35
N PRO A 9 -34.62 -47.47 -7.37
CA PRO A 9 -33.56 -48.50 -7.16
C PRO A 9 -32.28 -47.88 -6.61
N LEU A 10 -31.74 -48.51 -5.58
CA LEU A 10 -30.43 -48.28 -5.01
C LEU A 10 -29.36 -48.75 -6.01
N LEU A 11 -28.58 -47.82 -6.58
CA LEU A 11 -27.40 -48.18 -7.35
C LEU A 11 -26.24 -48.45 -6.37
N ALA A 12 -25.78 -49.69 -6.41
CA ALA A 12 -24.62 -50.18 -5.64
C ALA A 12 -23.32 -49.50 -6.12
N CYS A 13 -22.56 -49.01 -5.15
CA CYS A 13 -21.23 -48.44 -5.35
C CYS A 13 -20.22 -49.58 -5.58
N PRO A 14 -19.36 -49.55 -6.62
CA PRO A 14 -18.32 -50.57 -6.82
C PRO A 14 -17.14 -50.36 -5.84
N PRO A 15 -16.47 -51.45 -5.41
CA PRO A 15 -15.37 -51.36 -4.47
C PRO A 15 -14.11 -50.74 -5.13
N ARG A 16 -13.51 -49.81 -4.42
CA ARG A 16 -12.25 -49.19 -4.79
C ARG A 16 -11.13 -50.23 -4.76
N LEU A 17 -10.55 -50.49 -5.93
CA LEU A 17 -9.26 -51.17 -6.04
C LEU A 17 -8.17 -50.29 -5.41
N ALA A 18 -7.65 -50.72 -4.30
CA ALA A 18 -6.46 -50.17 -3.69
C ALA A 18 -5.26 -50.46 -4.62
N ARG A 19 -4.80 -49.42 -5.30
CA ARG A 19 -3.51 -49.44 -5.98
C ARG A 19 -2.44 -49.14 -4.95
N LEU A 20 -1.71 -50.17 -4.58
CA LEU A 20 -0.43 -50.11 -3.90
C LEU A 20 0.56 -49.41 -4.87
N TYR A 21 0.86 -48.15 -4.62
CA TYR A 21 2.01 -47.51 -5.21
C TYR A 21 3.21 -47.79 -4.30
N SER A 22 4.08 -48.63 -4.81
CA SER A 22 5.39 -48.92 -4.27
C SER A 22 6.18 -47.64 -4.11
N GLU A 23 6.77 -47.48 -2.94
CA GLU A 23 7.86 -46.56 -2.67
C GLU A 23 8.96 -46.74 -3.72
N LEU A 24 9.20 -45.69 -4.47
CA LEU A 24 10.48 -45.45 -5.09
C LEU A 24 11.01 -44.16 -4.47
N ALA A 25 11.84 -44.39 -3.45
CA ALA A 25 12.73 -43.37 -2.94
C ALA A 25 13.60 -42.88 -4.10
N SER A 26 13.28 -41.74 -4.68
CA SER A 26 14.15 -41.02 -5.58
C SER A 26 14.67 -39.79 -4.90
N ALA A 27 15.99 -39.81 -4.79
CA ALA A 27 16.87 -38.79 -4.29
C ALA A 27 16.34 -37.34 -4.47
N ALA A 28 16.27 -36.66 -3.33
CA ALA A 28 16.05 -35.21 -3.26
C ALA A 28 17.16 -34.48 -4.05
N THR A 29 16.87 -34.12 -5.26
CA THR A 29 17.61 -33.06 -5.93
C THR A 29 17.13 -31.76 -5.31
N HIS A 30 17.91 -31.24 -4.40
CA HIS A 30 17.76 -29.92 -3.82
C HIS A 30 17.91 -28.90 -4.98
N SER A 31 16.82 -28.61 -5.66
CA SER A 31 16.74 -27.44 -6.52
C SER A 31 16.84 -26.23 -5.60
N ALA A 32 18.05 -25.70 -5.50
CA ALA A 32 18.28 -24.41 -4.87
C ALA A 32 17.33 -23.41 -5.54
N LEU A 33 16.36 -22.92 -4.78
CA LEU A 33 15.59 -21.74 -5.13
C LEU A 33 16.62 -20.62 -5.39
N PRO A 34 16.53 -19.90 -6.52
CA PRO A 34 17.37 -18.75 -6.73
C PRO A 34 17.18 -17.80 -5.55
N ASP A 35 18.28 -17.43 -4.91
CA ASP A 35 18.30 -16.46 -3.83
C ASP A 35 17.46 -15.24 -4.22
N PRO A 36 16.55 -14.76 -3.37
CA PRO A 36 15.85 -13.52 -3.65
C PRO A 36 16.89 -12.43 -3.88
N PRO A 37 16.70 -11.55 -4.88
CA PRO A 37 17.66 -10.51 -5.19
C PRO A 37 17.97 -9.73 -3.90
N PRO A 38 19.25 -9.35 -3.65
CA PRO A 38 19.65 -8.71 -2.43
C PRO A 38 18.75 -7.51 -2.17
N GLN A 39 17.90 -7.62 -1.18
CA GLN A 39 17.10 -6.50 -0.70
C GLN A 39 18.12 -5.46 -0.28
N ARG A 40 18.19 -4.38 -1.06
CA ARG A 40 19.04 -3.23 -0.76
C ARG A 40 18.76 -2.85 0.69
N ALA A 41 19.70 -3.19 1.57
CA ALA A 41 19.61 -2.92 2.99
C ALA A 41 19.34 -1.43 3.16
N THR A 42 18.10 -1.09 3.44
CA THR A 42 17.72 0.24 3.87
C THR A 42 18.38 0.43 5.21
N SER A 43 19.38 1.31 5.25
CA SER A 43 20.13 1.66 6.45
C SER A 43 19.19 1.89 7.62
N PRO A 44 19.41 1.27 8.81
CA PRO A 44 18.49 1.36 9.94
C PRO A 44 18.37 2.77 10.56
N ALA A 45 19.06 3.76 10.00
CA ALA A 45 19.18 5.10 10.57
C ALA A 45 17.90 5.97 10.48
N ASN A 46 16.89 5.61 9.69
CA ASN A 46 15.64 6.38 9.60
C ASN A 46 14.47 5.45 9.29
N GLN A 47 14.09 4.63 10.25
CA GLN A 47 12.84 3.87 10.14
C GLN A 47 11.65 4.79 10.42
N LEU A 48 11.34 5.63 9.43
CA LEU A 48 10.09 6.38 9.45
C LEU A 48 8.94 5.37 9.35
N PRO A 49 7.85 5.55 10.11
CA PRO A 49 6.70 4.65 10.07
C PRO A 49 5.93 4.71 8.75
N TYR A 50 6.39 5.54 7.82
CA TYR A 50 5.80 5.75 6.50
C TYR A 50 6.88 5.80 5.41
N LEU A 51 6.49 5.45 4.20
CA LEU A 51 7.32 5.52 3.00
C LEU A 51 6.52 6.18 1.87
N VAL A 52 7.12 7.14 1.19
CA VAL A 52 6.53 7.75 -0.02
C VAL A 52 7.21 7.17 -1.25
N ARG A 53 6.51 6.29 -1.96
CA ARG A 53 7.05 5.64 -3.13
C ARG A 53 7.02 6.57 -4.34
N ARG A 54 8.16 6.75 -5.00
CA ARG A 54 8.27 7.52 -6.24
C ARG A 54 7.44 6.90 -7.37
N ASN A 55 7.02 7.71 -8.30
CA ASN A 55 6.33 7.28 -9.51
C ASN A 55 7.27 6.47 -10.43
N THR A 56 6.69 5.80 -11.42
CA THR A 56 7.44 5.10 -12.48
C THR A 56 8.44 5.99 -13.23
N LYS A 57 8.19 7.29 -13.26
CA LYS A 57 9.09 8.31 -13.83
C LYS A 57 10.16 8.81 -12.86
N GLY A 58 10.28 8.23 -11.67
CA GLY A 58 11.23 8.63 -10.64
C GLY A 58 10.88 9.90 -9.86
N SER A 59 9.76 10.56 -10.18
CA SER A 59 9.32 11.78 -9.50
C SER A 59 8.58 11.47 -8.20
N ILE A 60 8.68 12.38 -7.23
CA ILE A 60 7.90 12.32 -6.00
C ILE A 60 6.42 12.61 -6.35
N PRO A 61 5.47 11.80 -5.85
CA PRO A 61 4.06 11.87 -6.24
C PRO A 61 3.31 12.98 -5.50
N VAL A 62 3.69 14.22 -5.71
CA VAL A 62 3.05 15.42 -5.17
C VAL A 62 2.34 16.17 -6.29
N TYR A 63 1.03 16.32 -6.15
CA TYR A 63 0.16 16.94 -7.15
C TYR A 63 -0.57 18.13 -6.55
N THR A 64 -0.87 19.11 -7.39
CA THR A 64 -1.75 20.21 -7.02
C THR A 64 -3.14 19.96 -7.62
N ASP A 65 -4.16 20.03 -6.79
CA ASP A 65 -5.57 19.98 -7.19
C ASP A 65 -6.19 21.36 -6.94
N ILE A 66 -6.81 21.92 -7.95
CA ILE A 66 -7.40 23.25 -7.90
C ILE A 66 -8.92 23.09 -8.02
N ARG A 67 -9.64 23.59 -7.02
CA ARG A 67 -11.10 23.48 -6.95
C ARG A 67 -11.76 24.86 -6.82
N ASN A 68 -13.08 24.88 -6.95
CA ASN A 68 -13.90 26.09 -6.82
C ASN A 68 -13.44 27.25 -7.70
N GLY A 69 -13.25 27.00 -9.01
CA GLY A 69 -12.87 28.05 -9.95
C GLY A 69 -11.53 28.71 -9.66
N GLY A 70 -10.60 28.02 -9.01
CA GLY A 70 -9.25 28.54 -8.74
C GLY A 70 -9.05 29.12 -7.33
N THR A 71 -10.08 29.14 -6.49
CA THR A 71 -9.96 29.70 -5.13
C THR A 71 -9.42 28.71 -4.09
N ARG A 72 -9.62 27.40 -4.30
CA ARG A 72 -9.18 26.38 -3.36
C ARG A 72 -8.03 25.55 -3.93
N TYR A 73 -6.84 25.73 -3.35
CA TYR A 73 -5.64 24.96 -3.67
C TYR A 73 -5.48 23.83 -2.68
N LEU A 74 -5.31 22.63 -3.23
CA LEU A 74 -5.02 21.42 -2.46
C LEU A 74 -3.70 20.84 -2.97
N VAL A 75 -2.85 20.40 -2.06
CA VAL A 75 -1.63 19.65 -2.39
C VAL A 75 -1.87 18.20 -1.97
N LEU A 76 -1.76 17.29 -2.93
CA LEU A 76 -2.05 15.88 -2.77
C LEU A 76 -0.77 15.07 -2.85
N ILE A 77 -0.42 14.37 -1.78
CA ILE A 77 0.68 13.39 -1.75
C ILE A 77 0.06 12.01 -1.96
N ARG A 78 0.53 11.30 -2.98
CA ARG A 78 0.05 9.95 -3.31
C ARG A 78 1.10 8.89 -3.00
N ASN A 79 0.70 7.62 -3.09
CA ASN A 79 1.57 6.45 -2.91
C ASN A 79 2.27 6.40 -1.54
N VAL A 80 1.59 6.84 -0.49
CA VAL A 80 2.06 6.68 0.87
C VAL A 80 1.85 5.21 1.28
N GLN A 81 2.90 4.59 1.77
CA GLN A 81 2.88 3.24 2.33
C GLN A 81 3.19 3.33 3.83
N GLY A 82 2.55 2.51 4.62
CA GLY A 82 2.65 2.55 6.07
C GLY A 82 1.65 3.52 6.69
N ASN A 83 2.05 4.21 7.73
CA ASN A 83 1.18 5.10 8.49
C ASN A 83 1.11 6.51 7.87
N ALA A 84 0.03 6.79 7.13
CA ALA A 84 -0.18 8.10 6.51
C ALA A 84 -0.48 9.21 7.54
N ASP A 85 -1.02 8.85 8.70
CA ASP A 85 -1.30 9.83 9.75
C ASP A 85 -0.01 10.32 10.39
N ALA A 86 0.97 9.43 10.59
CA ALA A 86 2.30 9.83 11.05
C ALA A 86 2.99 10.80 10.06
N LEU A 87 2.83 10.58 8.75
CA LEU A 87 3.32 11.52 7.74
C LEU A 87 2.60 12.87 7.84
N ALA A 88 1.29 12.88 8.06
CA ALA A 88 0.50 14.10 8.20
C ALA A 88 0.91 14.90 9.45
N ASP A 89 1.17 14.21 10.57
CA ASP A 89 1.65 14.83 11.81
C ASP A 89 3.05 15.43 11.64
N ASP A 90 3.97 14.68 11.02
CA ASP A 90 5.32 15.17 10.74
C ASP A 90 5.31 16.39 9.82
N LEU A 91 4.47 16.39 8.78
CA LEU A 91 4.28 17.53 7.90
C LEU A 91 3.73 18.74 8.66
N SER A 92 2.71 18.53 9.49
CA SER A 92 2.08 19.62 10.24
C SER A 92 3.06 20.30 11.22
N ARG A 93 4.02 19.56 11.75
CA ARG A 93 4.99 20.04 12.74
C ARG A 93 6.25 20.63 12.10
N SER A 94 6.70 20.08 10.98
CA SER A 94 8.04 20.36 10.46
C SER A 94 8.06 21.10 9.11
N LEU A 95 6.96 21.21 8.40
CA LEU A 95 6.91 21.91 7.11
C LEU A 95 7.08 23.43 7.29
N PHE A 96 6.41 24.00 8.27
CA PHE A 96 6.52 25.43 8.60
C PHE A 96 6.86 25.61 10.08
N PRO A 97 7.68 26.62 10.41
CA PRO A 97 7.97 26.95 11.79
C PRO A 97 6.71 27.39 12.53
N ALA A 98 6.58 26.97 13.79
CA ALA A 98 5.45 27.33 14.62
C ALA A 98 5.33 28.86 14.75
N GLY A 99 4.11 29.39 14.58
CA GLY A 99 3.85 30.83 14.64
C GLY A 99 3.79 31.55 13.29
N THR A 100 4.08 30.88 12.16
CA THR A 100 3.87 31.46 10.84
C THR A 100 2.38 31.46 10.45
N SER A 101 1.97 32.49 9.70
CA SER A 101 0.61 32.56 9.17
C SER A 101 0.25 31.40 8.27
N GLU A 102 1.24 30.77 7.65
CA GLU A 102 1.13 29.59 6.81
C GLU A 102 0.82 28.34 7.64
N ALA A 103 1.51 28.17 8.77
CA ALA A 103 1.24 27.07 9.71
C ALA A 103 -0.21 27.15 10.25
N ALA A 104 -0.70 28.35 10.53
CA ALA A 104 -2.06 28.57 11.02
C ALA A 104 -3.15 28.24 9.97
N ARG A 105 -2.85 28.45 8.68
CA ARG A 105 -3.75 28.17 7.56
C ARG A 105 -3.67 26.73 7.07
N MET A 106 -2.56 26.06 7.34
CA MET A 106 -2.33 24.70 6.87
C MET A 106 -3.26 23.72 7.59
N ARG A 107 -3.99 22.97 6.82
CA ARG A 107 -4.79 21.83 7.29
C ARG A 107 -4.36 20.59 6.55
N VAL A 108 -3.95 19.59 7.29
CA VAL A 108 -3.52 18.28 6.77
C VAL A 108 -4.57 17.26 7.16
N HIS A 109 -4.95 16.43 6.22
CA HIS A 109 -5.83 15.30 6.47
C HIS A 109 -5.45 14.13 5.59
N THR A 110 -5.69 12.93 6.09
CA THR A 110 -5.43 11.69 5.38
C THR A 110 -6.67 11.19 4.66
N VAL A 111 -6.47 10.60 3.49
CA VAL A 111 -7.54 9.99 2.70
C VAL A 111 -7.17 8.54 2.42
N ARG A 112 -8.02 7.62 2.88
CA ARG A 112 -7.87 6.17 2.70
C ARG A 112 -6.52 5.63 3.17
N GLN A 113 -5.85 6.28 4.11
CA GLN A 113 -4.53 5.94 4.64
C GLN A 113 -3.43 5.75 3.57
N ARG A 114 -3.66 6.25 2.37
CA ARG A 114 -2.72 6.17 1.23
C ARG A 114 -2.38 7.51 0.62
N HIS A 115 -3.16 8.51 0.95
CA HIS A 115 -3.00 9.86 0.42
C HIS A 115 -3.06 10.87 1.54
N VAL A 116 -2.19 11.85 1.48
CA VAL A 116 -2.23 12.99 2.38
C VAL A 116 -2.59 14.23 1.58
N VAL A 117 -3.55 14.99 2.07
CA VAL A 117 -4.06 16.19 1.43
C VAL A 117 -3.79 17.38 2.33
N LEU A 118 -3.07 18.35 1.80
CA LEU A 118 -2.83 19.63 2.46
C LEU A 118 -3.71 20.69 1.81
N SER A 119 -4.36 21.51 2.63
CA SER A 119 -5.18 22.64 2.19
C SER A 119 -4.74 23.94 2.86
N GLY A 120 -4.94 25.06 2.19
CA GLY A 120 -4.66 26.40 2.71
C GLY A 120 -3.66 27.20 1.90
N GLY A 121 -2.94 26.61 0.95
CA GLY A 121 -1.96 27.32 0.12
C GLY A 121 -1.36 26.51 -1.02
N ARG A 122 -0.42 27.13 -1.75
CA ARG A 122 0.26 26.54 -2.91
C ARG A 122 1.62 25.96 -2.53
N TRP A 123 1.68 25.07 -1.58
CA TRP A 123 2.91 24.57 -0.95
C TRP A 123 3.50 23.33 -1.63
N LYS A 124 3.20 23.08 -2.91
CA LYS A 124 3.72 21.91 -3.63
C LYS A 124 5.25 21.84 -3.58
N ASN A 125 5.93 22.95 -3.84
CA ASN A 125 7.39 22.99 -3.91
C ASN A 125 8.02 22.78 -2.54
N ASP A 126 7.40 23.34 -1.49
CA ASP A 126 7.88 23.20 -0.12
C ASP A 126 7.74 21.76 0.37
N VAL A 127 6.61 21.13 0.06
CA VAL A 127 6.38 19.70 0.35
C VAL A 127 7.35 18.79 -0.40
N VAL A 128 7.63 19.06 -1.68
CA VAL A 128 8.60 18.30 -2.46
C VAL A 128 10.01 18.45 -1.85
N ARG A 129 10.41 19.67 -1.53
CA ARG A 129 11.71 19.95 -0.91
C ARG A 129 11.85 19.25 0.43
N TRP A 130 10.82 19.30 1.25
CA TRP A 130 10.78 18.62 2.53
C TRP A 130 10.91 17.09 2.40
N LEU A 131 10.18 16.48 1.45
CA LEU A 131 10.27 15.04 1.19
C LEU A 131 11.68 14.63 0.73
N VAL A 132 12.31 15.44 -0.13
CA VAL A 132 13.71 15.21 -0.55
C VAL A 132 14.66 15.28 0.64
N GLN A 133 14.48 16.24 1.54
CA GLN A 133 15.29 16.35 2.77
C GLN A 133 15.12 15.13 3.70
N LYS A 134 13.93 14.53 3.72
CA LYS A 134 13.67 13.30 4.49
C LYS A 134 14.23 12.05 3.79
N GLY A 135 14.71 12.14 2.54
CA GLY A 135 15.37 11.06 1.82
C GLY A 135 14.47 10.23 0.89
N PHE A 136 13.30 10.76 0.54
CA PHE A 136 12.38 10.11 -0.41
C PHE A 136 12.69 10.42 -1.86
#